data_8c047cc8c6009e0335a0f4103f3cf1f6
#
_entry.id   8c047cc8c6009e0335a0f4103f3cf1f6
#
_cell.length_a   1.000
_cell.length_b   1.000
_cell.length_c   1.000
_cell.angle_alpha   90.00
_cell.angle_beta   90.00
_cell.angle_gamma   90.00
#
_symmetry.space_group_name_H-M   'P 1'
#
loop_
_entity.id
_entity.type
_entity.pdbx_description
1 polymer ?
#
loop_
_entity_poly.entity_id
_entity_poly.type
_entity_poly.pdbx_seq_one_letter_code
_entity_poly.pdbx_strand_id
1 'polypeptide(L)'
;VNHALAHAFGARFDIAHGRANAAFLLSTIEYNAQIPSKFVSIPCYPLWVADRKYARAAQFIGLTVEPIEGEGEEARGLRLVHKLRQAVYDLAKLANQPLSVSELGIPVETYMAAIPELTEVAFSDMSIRTNPRYTLAPEVAQLFASAYAPRERP
;
A
#
# COMPACT_ATOMS: atom_id res chain seq x y z
N VAL A 1 -4.79 -4.34 -4.67
CA VAL A 1 -4.69 -4.90 -3.30
C VAL A 1 -5.29 -3.98 -2.24
N ASN A 2 -5.10 -2.63 -2.30
CA ASN A 2 -5.60 -1.72 -1.26
C ASN A 2 -7.10 -1.88 -0.97
N HIS A 3 -7.93 -1.89 -2.02
CA HIS A 3 -9.37 -2.08 -1.89
C HIS A 3 -9.75 -3.45 -1.30
N ALA A 4 -9.05 -4.51 -1.70
CA ALA A 4 -9.29 -5.84 -1.15
C ALA A 4 -9.05 -5.88 0.38
N LEU A 5 -7.94 -5.28 0.84
CA LEU A 5 -7.65 -5.13 2.27
C LEU A 5 -8.74 -4.29 2.96
N ALA A 6 -9.11 -3.15 2.37
CA ALA A 6 -10.10 -2.24 2.93
C ALA A 6 -11.51 -2.84 2.98
N HIS A 7 -11.91 -3.64 2.01
CA HIS A 7 -13.21 -4.33 2.00
C HIS A 7 -13.30 -5.37 3.12
N ALA A 8 -12.30 -6.26 3.21
CA ALA A 8 -12.26 -7.28 4.27
C ALA A 8 -12.24 -6.64 5.67
N PHE A 9 -11.35 -5.67 5.86
CA PHE A 9 -11.19 -4.97 7.13
C PHE A 9 -12.43 -4.14 7.51
N GLY A 10 -12.94 -3.35 6.57
CA GLY A 10 -14.10 -2.49 6.79
C GLY A 10 -15.36 -3.28 7.14
N ALA A 11 -15.59 -4.41 6.46
CA ALA A 11 -16.71 -5.29 6.74
C ALA A 11 -16.57 -5.94 8.14
N ARG A 12 -15.35 -6.35 8.54
CA ARG A 12 -15.12 -7.05 9.81
C ARG A 12 -15.21 -6.15 11.03
N PHE A 13 -14.78 -4.88 10.90
CA PHE A 13 -14.65 -3.95 12.02
C PHE A 13 -15.59 -2.73 11.93
N ASP A 14 -16.53 -2.74 11.00
CA ASP A 14 -17.48 -1.62 10.75
C ASP A 14 -16.75 -0.28 10.52
N ILE A 15 -15.70 -0.30 9.72
CA ILE A 15 -14.91 0.89 9.39
C ILE A 15 -15.33 1.42 8.02
N ALA A 16 -15.64 2.71 7.97
CA ALA A 16 -16.01 3.39 6.73
C ALA A 16 -14.93 3.19 5.64
N HIS A 17 -15.36 2.89 4.41
CA HIS A 17 -14.50 2.48 3.28
C HIS A 17 -13.31 3.40 3.06
N GLY A 18 -13.50 4.72 3.07
CA GLY A 18 -12.42 5.69 2.90
C GLY A 18 -11.35 5.62 3.99
N ARG A 19 -11.77 5.45 5.24
CA ARG A 19 -10.87 5.30 6.40
C ARG A 19 -10.10 3.98 6.36
N ALA A 20 -10.78 2.90 5.97
CA ALA A 20 -10.13 1.61 5.77
C ALA A 20 -9.06 1.68 4.67
N ASN A 21 -9.37 2.31 3.53
CA ASN A 21 -8.38 2.52 2.46
C ASN A 21 -7.19 3.37 2.92
N ALA A 22 -7.40 4.41 3.71
CA ALA A 22 -6.33 5.27 4.20
C ALA A 22 -5.34 4.49 5.09
N ALA A 23 -5.85 3.62 5.98
CA ALA A 23 -5.02 2.81 6.88
C ALA A 23 -4.04 1.87 6.15
N PHE A 24 -4.39 1.40 4.94
CA PHE A 24 -3.57 0.48 4.15
C PHE A 24 -2.79 1.15 3.02
N LEU A 25 -3.05 2.43 2.70
CA LEU A 25 -2.54 3.07 1.48
C LEU A 25 -1.01 3.13 1.41
N LEU A 26 -0.34 3.54 2.50
CA LEU A 26 1.13 3.64 2.51
C LEU A 26 1.81 2.28 2.34
N SER A 27 1.28 1.24 3.00
CA SER A 27 1.77 -0.14 2.84
C SER A 27 1.60 -0.62 1.41
N THR A 28 0.46 -0.29 0.80
CA THR A 28 0.16 -0.70 -0.56
C THR A 28 1.08 -0.02 -1.59
N ILE A 29 1.33 1.27 -1.45
CA ILE A 29 2.27 1.98 -2.33
C ILE A 29 3.66 1.35 -2.22
N GLU A 30 4.13 1.12 -0.99
CA GLU A 30 5.43 0.49 -0.74
C GLU A 30 5.51 -0.91 -1.34
N TYR A 31 4.52 -1.76 -1.06
CA TYR A 31 4.43 -3.11 -1.60
C TYR A 31 4.46 -3.14 -3.14
N ASN A 32 3.66 -2.28 -3.77
CA ASN A 32 3.57 -2.23 -5.22
C ASN A 32 4.80 -1.59 -5.89
N ALA A 33 5.53 -0.72 -5.21
CA ALA A 33 6.71 -0.07 -5.77
C ALA A 33 7.97 -0.96 -5.69
N GLN A 34 7.99 -1.95 -4.80
CA GLN A 34 9.13 -2.88 -4.71
C GLN A 34 9.21 -3.77 -5.94
N ILE A 35 10.41 -3.89 -6.51
CA ILE A 35 10.66 -4.84 -7.59
C ILE A 35 10.48 -6.26 -7.02
N PRO A 36 9.55 -7.04 -7.58
CA PRO A 36 9.29 -8.37 -7.02
C PRO A 36 10.38 -9.36 -7.38
N SER A 37 10.75 -10.19 -6.43
CA SER A 37 11.68 -11.31 -6.62
C SER A 37 11.02 -12.57 -7.20
N LYS A 38 9.71 -12.52 -7.43
CA LYS A 38 8.91 -13.62 -7.97
C LYS A 38 8.28 -13.25 -9.30
N PHE A 39 7.76 -14.24 -10.00
CA PHE A 39 7.01 -14.03 -11.22
C PHE A 39 5.76 -13.17 -10.96
N VAL A 40 5.61 -12.08 -11.70
CA VAL A 40 4.55 -11.07 -11.45
C VAL A 40 3.52 -10.98 -12.55
N SER A 41 3.56 -11.82 -13.58
CA SER A 41 2.67 -11.58 -14.69
C SER A 41 1.23 -12.00 -14.40
N ILE A 42 0.41 -11.00 -14.24
CA ILE A 42 -0.92 -11.08 -14.82
C ILE A 42 -0.73 -10.87 -16.32
N PRO A 43 -1.42 -11.63 -17.21
CA PRO A 43 -1.19 -11.57 -18.65
C PRO A 43 -1.25 -10.17 -19.28
N CYS A 44 -1.94 -9.22 -18.65
CA CYS A 44 -2.05 -7.83 -19.11
C CYS A 44 -0.86 -6.92 -18.74
N TYR A 45 0.09 -7.41 -17.91
CA TYR A 45 1.27 -6.64 -17.51
C TYR A 45 2.54 -7.44 -17.82
N PRO A 46 3.03 -7.41 -19.07
CA PRO A 46 4.21 -8.19 -19.48
C PRO A 46 5.49 -7.77 -18.77
N LEU A 47 5.52 -6.55 -18.22
CA LEU A 47 6.68 -6.00 -17.51
C LEU A 47 6.21 -5.34 -16.20
N TRP A 48 7.05 -5.46 -15.16
CA TRP A 48 6.87 -4.70 -13.92
C TRP A 48 7.14 -3.22 -14.17
N VAL A 49 6.15 -2.37 -13.89
CA VAL A 49 6.22 -0.91 -14.12
C VAL A 49 5.54 -0.08 -13.04
N ALA A 50 5.14 -0.69 -11.92
CA ALA A 50 4.39 0.02 -10.90
C ALA A 50 5.23 1.09 -10.19
N ASP A 51 6.52 0.82 -9.94
CA ASP A 51 7.50 1.77 -9.43
C ASP A 51 7.58 3.02 -10.31
N ARG A 52 7.71 2.85 -11.63
CA ARG A 52 7.75 3.96 -12.61
C ARG A 52 6.44 4.72 -12.69
N LYS A 53 5.29 4.04 -12.59
CA LYS A 53 3.98 4.69 -12.57
C LYS A 53 3.80 5.56 -11.33
N TYR A 54 4.23 5.09 -10.16
CA TYR A 54 4.22 5.91 -8.94
C TYR A 54 5.20 7.09 -9.04
N ALA A 55 6.39 6.89 -9.58
CA ALA A 55 7.34 7.98 -9.83
C ALA A 55 6.75 9.05 -10.77
N ARG A 56 6.10 8.62 -11.86
CA ARG A 56 5.39 9.53 -12.77
C ARG A 56 4.23 10.26 -12.09
N ALA A 57 3.45 9.58 -11.25
CA ALA A 57 2.39 10.21 -10.47
C ALA A 57 2.96 11.29 -9.53
N ALA A 58 4.09 11.01 -8.86
CA ALA A 58 4.80 11.99 -8.04
C ALA A 58 5.19 13.23 -8.84
N GLN A 59 5.79 13.04 -10.00
CA GLN A 59 6.17 14.15 -10.91
C GLN A 59 4.96 14.96 -11.38
N PHE A 60 3.86 14.26 -11.73
CA PHE A 60 2.63 14.91 -12.20
C PHE A 60 2.02 15.86 -11.15
N ILE A 61 2.14 15.55 -9.87
CA ILE A 61 1.70 16.42 -8.77
C ILE A 61 2.78 17.42 -8.32
N GLY A 62 3.86 17.57 -9.10
CA GLY A 62 4.91 18.57 -8.87
C GLY A 62 5.99 18.16 -7.87
N LEU A 63 6.06 16.90 -7.45
CA LEU A 63 7.13 16.42 -6.58
C LEU A 63 8.42 16.23 -7.38
N THR A 64 9.53 16.72 -6.82
CA THR A 64 10.85 16.64 -7.44
C THR A 64 11.88 16.07 -6.47
N VAL A 65 12.94 15.50 -7.02
CA VAL A 65 14.14 15.09 -6.30
C VAL A 65 15.37 15.67 -6.99
N GLU A 66 16.30 16.18 -6.20
CA GLU A 66 17.56 16.70 -6.74
C GLU A 66 18.33 15.57 -7.44
N PRO A 67 18.93 15.83 -8.61
CA PRO A 67 19.80 14.87 -9.27
C PRO A 67 20.99 14.50 -8.37
N ILE A 68 21.34 13.20 -8.34
CA ILE A 68 22.57 12.73 -7.71
C ILE A 68 23.48 12.23 -8.83
N GLU A 69 24.75 12.70 -8.83
CA GLU A 69 25.73 12.29 -9.83
C GLU A 69 25.94 10.78 -9.81
N GLY A 70 25.86 10.14 -10.98
CA GLY A 70 25.97 8.69 -11.13
C GLY A 70 24.71 7.89 -10.75
N GLU A 71 23.63 8.56 -10.34
CA GLU A 71 22.37 7.86 -10.00
C GLU A 71 21.64 7.40 -11.25
N GLY A 72 21.27 6.12 -11.27
CA GLY A 72 20.42 5.56 -12.33
C GLY A 72 18.97 6.02 -12.24
N GLU A 73 18.24 5.92 -13.37
CA GLU A 73 16.84 6.30 -13.47
C GLU A 73 15.93 5.55 -12.46
N GLU A 74 16.23 4.27 -12.22
CA GLU A 74 15.49 3.44 -11.25
C GLU A 74 15.62 3.98 -9.82
N ALA A 75 16.84 4.27 -9.38
CA ALA A 75 17.09 4.81 -8.04
C ALA A 75 16.43 6.16 -7.85
N ARG A 76 16.49 7.04 -8.85
CA ARG A 76 15.77 8.31 -8.87
C ARG A 76 14.26 8.12 -8.80
N GLY A 77 13.73 7.13 -9.52
CA GLY A 77 12.32 6.76 -9.48
C GLY A 77 11.87 6.34 -8.08
N LEU A 78 12.65 5.52 -7.38
CA LEU A 78 12.36 5.10 -6.01
C LEU A 78 12.36 6.28 -5.02
N ARG A 79 13.23 7.26 -5.19
CA ARG A 79 13.20 8.50 -4.39
C ARG A 79 11.94 9.33 -4.63
N LEU A 80 11.44 9.37 -5.87
CA LEU A 80 10.15 9.99 -6.18
C LEU A 80 8.98 9.24 -5.53
N VAL A 81 9.00 7.90 -5.52
CA VAL A 81 8.01 7.08 -4.78
C VAL A 81 8.06 7.39 -3.29
N HIS A 82 9.26 7.53 -2.72
CA HIS A 82 9.41 7.92 -1.32
C HIS A 82 8.78 9.31 -1.06
N LYS A 83 9.04 10.30 -1.91
CA LYS A 83 8.40 11.63 -1.85
C LYS A 83 6.87 11.55 -1.97
N LEU A 84 6.36 10.68 -2.84
CA LEU A 84 4.93 10.45 -2.96
C LEU A 84 4.33 9.91 -1.65
N ARG A 85 5.01 8.95 -1.01
CA ARG A 85 4.59 8.42 0.30
C ARG A 85 4.59 9.50 1.38
N GLN A 86 5.59 10.38 1.40
CA GLN A 86 5.64 11.54 2.31
C GLN A 86 4.43 12.46 2.09
N ALA A 87 4.13 12.80 0.83
CA ALA A 87 2.99 13.66 0.49
C ALA A 87 1.65 13.01 0.88
N VAL A 88 1.49 11.70 0.66
CA VAL A 88 0.29 10.95 1.10
C VAL A 88 0.16 10.96 2.62
N TYR A 89 1.26 10.75 3.34
CA TYR A 89 1.28 10.83 4.79
C TYR A 89 0.84 12.21 5.29
N ASP A 90 1.44 13.27 4.76
CA ASP A 90 1.15 14.65 5.17
C ASP A 90 -0.31 15.02 4.88
N LEU A 91 -0.82 14.61 3.70
CA LEU A 91 -2.22 14.83 3.33
C LEU A 91 -3.20 14.06 4.24
N ALA A 92 -2.89 12.81 4.58
CA ALA A 92 -3.73 12.02 5.46
C ALA A 92 -3.79 12.62 6.87
N LYS A 93 -2.65 13.08 7.40
CA LYS A 93 -2.62 13.79 8.70
C LYS A 93 -3.42 15.09 8.66
N LEU A 94 -3.28 15.88 7.60
CA LEU A 94 -4.05 17.11 7.41
C LEU A 94 -5.56 16.83 7.33
N ALA A 95 -5.96 15.74 6.67
CA ALA A 95 -7.34 15.32 6.51
C ALA A 95 -7.87 14.49 7.69
N ASN A 96 -7.10 14.35 8.77
CA ASN A 96 -7.44 13.53 9.94
C ASN A 96 -7.85 12.09 9.56
N GLN A 97 -7.12 11.47 8.62
CA GLN A 97 -7.33 10.10 8.22
C GLN A 97 -6.34 9.16 8.93
N PRO A 98 -6.77 7.95 9.31
CA PRO A 98 -5.89 6.98 9.92
C PRO A 98 -4.85 6.47 8.92
N LEU A 99 -3.62 6.27 9.37
CA LEU A 99 -2.52 5.68 8.59
C LEU A 99 -2.12 4.31 9.11
N SER A 100 -2.80 3.83 10.15
CA SER A 100 -2.63 2.52 10.75
C SER A 100 -3.93 2.02 11.36
N VAL A 101 -3.99 0.72 11.62
CA VAL A 101 -5.15 0.10 12.26
C VAL A 101 -5.27 0.51 13.73
N SER A 102 -4.15 0.69 14.43
CA SER A 102 -4.14 1.13 15.84
C SER A 102 -4.76 2.53 16.02
N GLU A 103 -4.62 3.43 15.03
CA GLU A 103 -5.26 4.75 15.05
C GLU A 103 -6.79 4.70 14.95
N LEU A 104 -7.35 3.53 14.61
CA LEU A 104 -8.79 3.27 14.60
C LEU A 104 -9.32 2.70 15.92
N GLY A 105 -8.45 2.55 16.93
CA GLY A 105 -8.82 2.09 18.27
C GLY A 105 -9.09 0.58 18.36
N ILE A 106 -8.67 -0.22 17.39
CA ILE A 106 -8.85 -1.67 17.40
C ILE A 106 -7.74 -2.31 18.24
N PRO A 107 -8.06 -3.14 19.26
CA PRO A 107 -7.06 -3.82 20.07
C PRO A 107 -6.19 -4.77 19.25
N VAL A 108 -4.90 -4.82 19.57
CA VAL A 108 -3.92 -5.61 18.80
C VAL A 108 -4.28 -7.10 18.77
N GLU A 109 -4.68 -7.66 19.89
CA GLU A 109 -5.02 -9.08 19.99
C GLU A 109 -6.23 -9.42 19.10
N THR A 110 -7.26 -8.56 19.12
CA THR A 110 -8.47 -8.72 18.30
C THR A 110 -8.13 -8.63 16.82
N TYR A 111 -7.28 -7.67 16.43
CA TYR A 111 -6.87 -7.50 15.05
C TYR A 111 -6.00 -8.66 14.56
N MET A 112 -4.97 -9.03 15.32
CA MET A 112 -4.05 -10.12 14.92
C MET A 112 -4.78 -11.46 14.81
N ALA A 113 -5.73 -11.74 15.70
CA ALA A 113 -6.56 -12.94 15.63
C ALA A 113 -7.47 -12.97 14.38
N ALA A 114 -7.84 -11.82 13.84
CA ALA A 114 -8.68 -11.74 12.64
C ALA A 114 -7.89 -11.86 11.32
N ILE A 115 -6.56 -11.74 11.32
CA ILE A 115 -5.76 -11.73 10.09
C ILE A 115 -6.00 -12.97 9.19
N PRO A 116 -6.12 -14.19 9.69
CA PRO A 116 -6.41 -15.33 8.81
C PRO A 116 -7.73 -15.17 8.04
N GLU A 117 -8.82 -14.79 8.71
CA GLU A 117 -10.11 -14.50 8.10
C GLU A 117 -10.04 -13.34 7.10
N LEU A 118 -9.42 -12.23 7.51
CA LEU A 118 -9.23 -11.05 6.65
C LEU A 118 -8.44 -11.40 5.38
N THR A 119 -7.43 -12.26 5.52
CA THR A 119 -6.61 -12.73 4.40
C THR A 119 -7.43 -13.52 3.39
N GLU A 120 -8.26 -14.45 3.85
CA GLU A 120 -9.12 -15.24 2.99
C GLU A 120 -10.12 -14.37 2.23
N VAL A 121 -10.80 -13.47 2.93
CA VAL A 121 -11.76 -12.54 2.32
C VAL A 121 -11.09 -11.62 1.32
N ALA A 122 -9.97 -10.98 1.67
CA ALA A 122 -9.25 -10.07 0.79
C ALA A 122 -8.65 -10.80 -0.43
N PHE A 123 -8.14 -12.02 -0.26
CA PHE A 123 -7.59 -12.81 -1.37
C PHE A 123 -8.66 -13.26 -2.37
N SER A 124 -9.90 -13.42 -1.91
CA SER A 124 -11.06 -13.76 -2.75
C SER A 124 -11.69 -12.55 -3.44
N ASP A 125 -11.33 -11.34 -3.04
CA ASP A 125 -11.88 -10.10 -3.59
C ASP A 125 -11.42 -9.86 -5.03
N MET A 126 -12.34 -9.46 -5.90
CA MET A 126 -12.06 -9.18 -7.32
C MET A 126 -11.01 -8.08 -7.52
N SER A 127 -10.94 -7.10 -6.61
CA SER A 127 -10.01 -5.98 -6.74
C SER A 127 -8.53 -6.38 -6.55
N ILE A 128 -8.25 -7.53 -5.94
CA ILE A 128 -6.87 -8.03 -5.84
C ILE A 128 -6.31 -8.44 -7.21
N ARG A 129 -7.18 -8.91 -8.11
CA ARG A 129 -6.78 -9.42 -9.43
C ARG A 129 -6.30 -8.33 -10.39
N THR A 130 -6.66 -7.07 -10.11
CA THR A 130 -6.25 -5.91 -10.91
C THR A 130 -5.00 -5.23 -10.36
N ASN A 131 -4.43 -5.77 -9.27
CA ASN A 131 -3.20 -5.22 -8.72
C ASN A 131 -2.03 -5.46 -9.67
N PRO A 132 -1.18 -4.46 -9.93
CA PRO A 132 -0.05 -4.60 -10.86
C PRO A 132 0.98 -5.64 -10.41
N ARG A 133 1.08 -5.91 -9.11
CA ARG A 133 1.88 -6.99 -8.52
C ARG A 133 0.97 -8.15 -8.16
N TYR A 134 1.28 -9.36 -8.65
CA TYR A 134 0.55 -10.56 -8.25
C TYR A 134 0.76 -10.82 -6.76
N THR A 135 -0.32 -10.76 -5.99
CA THR A 135 -0.27 -10.83 -4.53
C THR A 135 -0.63 -12.24 -4.07
N LEU A 136 0.25 -12.88 -3.30
CA LEU A 136 0.01 -14.20 -2.71
C LEU A 136 -0.68 -14.05 -1.34
N ALA A 137 -1.42 -15.07 -0.91
CA ALA A 137 -2.09 -15.04 0.39
C ALA A 137 -1.16 -14.74 1.59
N PRO A 138 0.07 -15.28 1.67
CA PRO A 138 1.01 -14.88 2.73
C PRO A 138 1.40 -13.40 2.67
N GLU A 139 1.46 -12.79 1.48
CA GLU A 139 1.76 -11.37 1.33
C GLU A 139 0.56 -10.49 1.76
N VAL A 140 -0.68 -10.95 1.52
CA VAL A 140 -1.89 -10.30 2.04
C VAL A 140 -1.85 -10.30 3.57
N ALA A 141 -1.54 -11.45 4.19
CA ALA A 141 -1.42 -11.54 5.65
C ALA A 141 -0.32 -10.59 6.19
N GLN A 142 0.81 -10.51 5.50
CA GLN A 142 1.90 -9.60 5.84
C GLN A 142 1.48 -8.12 5.73
N LEU A 143 0.73 -7.76 4.70
CA LEU A 143 0.19 -6.40 4.54
C LEU A 143 -0.75 -6.04 5.69
N PHE A 144 -1.64 -6.95 6.10
CA PHE A 144 -2.46 -6.74 7.29
C PHE A 144 -1.59 -6.56 8.54
N ALA A 145 -0.69 -7.48 8.83
CA ALA A 145 0.15 -7.42 10.02
C ALA A 145 0.97 -6.11 10.11
N SER A 146 1.56 -5.70 8.98
CA SER A 146 2.39 -4.49 8.92
C SER A 146 1.59 -3.18 9.05
N ALA A 147 0.28 -3.21 8.83
CA ALA A 147 -0.58 -2.02 8.90
C ALA A 147 -1.05 -1.69 10.31
N TYR A 148 -0.77 -2.54 11.30
CA TYR A 148 -1.26 -2.30 12.66
C TYR A 148 -0.59 -1.13 13.36
N ALA A 149 0.74 -1.14 13.43
CA ALA A 149 1.49 -0.15 14.22
C ALA A 149 1.37 1.27 13.63
N PRO A 150 1.39 2.30 14.49
CA PRO A 150 1.47 3.68 14.04
C PRO A 150 2.64 3.87 13.06
N ARG A 151 2.40 4.66 12.03
CA ARG A 151 3.42 4.92 11.03
C ARG A 151 4.11 6.25 11.29
N GLU A 152 5.41 6.22 11.22
CA GLU A 152 6.21 7.43 11.10
C GLU A 152 6.13 7.97 9.67
N ARG A 153 6.46 9.25 9.53
CA ARG A 153 6.58 9.87 8.21
C ARG A 153 7.68 9.18 7.42
N PRO A 154 7.38 8.64 6.25
CA PRO A 154 8.37 7.93 5.44
C PRO A 154 9.58 8.78 5.08
#